data_d6f2ee62116d6b5d87538de96397087e
#
_entry.id   d6f2ee62116d6b5d87538de96397087e
#
_cell.length_a   1.000
_cell.length_b   1.000
_cell.length_c   1.000
_cell.angle_alpha   90.00
_cell.angle_beta   90.00
_cell.angle_gamma   90.00
#
_symmetry.space_group_name_H-M   'P 1'
#
loop_
_entity.id
_entity.type
_entity.pdbx_description
1 polymer ?
#
loop_
_entity_poly.entity_id
_entity_poly.type
_entity_poly.pdbx_seq_one_letter_code
_entity_poly.pdbx_strand_id
1 'polypeptide(L)'
;MKKIKSSVFIILVFVSIVSILFLSAYFSDNRNTENLPDEVITLKFEFTNLFLIPISHGYILIDNAYEKEFKKFIDYLDVHKIDIDEIKYILLTHHHDDHVGFLNQITSANPDVSVVLHRNTADLVATGFNNKNNGGGILNRRIFVLFKIKQVLTPEWDLSFPPYFVRENDLVFDNDVFDLSNVLGIDIKAIYTPGHSSDSFTYIYNNKYAFCGDLSSNFLNWAGASYLTLFNENINSIYDSWRSLINRDIEVIIPSHGKPFNIINLKNNIDLKKQENIIEFF
;
A
#
# COMPACT_ATOMS: atom_id res chain seq x y z
N MET A 1 23.17 -9.12 -44.50
CA MET A 1 21.85 -9.67 -44.11
C MET A 1 21.93 -10.81 -43.07
N LYS A 2 22.86 -11.80 -43.12
CA LYS A 2 22.91 -12.88 -42.11
C LYS A 2 23.25 -12.42 -40.67
N LYS A 3 24.11 -11.41 -40.47
CA LYS A 3 24.50 -10.90 -39.12
C LYS A 3 23.33 -10.22 -38.40
N ILE A 4 22.47 -9.50 -39.12
CA ILE A 4 21.29 -8.82 -38.51
C ILE A 4 20.25 -9.85 -38.01
N LYS A 5 20.06 -10.94 -38.78
CA LYS A 5 19.15 -12.03 -38.37
C LYS A 5 19.63 -12.76 -37.12
N SER A 6 20.96 -12.94 -36.96
CA SER A 6 21.55 -13.57 -35.76
C SER A 6 21.39 -12.69 -34.53
N SER A 7 21.61 -11.37 -34.64
CA SER A 7 21.47 -10.44 -33.51
C SER A 7 20.01 -10.32 -33.06
N VAL A 8 19.06 -10.25 -33.99
CA VAL A 8 17.62 -10.23 -33.66
C VAL A 8 17.18 -11.53 -32.99
N PHE A 9 17.68 -12.68 -33.45
CA PHE A 9 17.41 -13.97 -32.83
C PHE A 9 17.93 -14.04 -31.39
N ILE A 10 19.17 -13.58 -31.14
CA ILE A 10 19.77 -13.52 -29.80
C ILE A 10 18.95 -12.62 -28.88
N ILE A 11 18.49 -11.46 -29.35
CA ILE A 11 17.65 -10.55 -28.57
C ILE A 11 16.32 -11.21 -28.22
N LEU A 12 15.66 -11.88 -29.17
CA LEU A 12 14.40 -12.57 -28.94
C LEU A 12 14.55 -13.72 -27.93
N VAL A 13 15.62 -14.50 -28.01
CA VAL A 13 15.91 -15.57 -27.04
C VAL A 13 16.16 -14.98 -25.66
N PHE A 14 16.95 -13.91 -25.57
CA PHE A 14 17.20 -13.21 -24.31
C PHE A 14 15.90 -12.68 -23.68
N VAL A 15 15.05 -11.98 -24.45
CA VAL A 15 13.74 -11.49 -24.00
C VAL A 15 12.86 -12.65 -23.53
N SER A 16 12.83 -13.77 -24.26
CA SER A 16 12.06 -14.96 -23.87
C SER A 16 12.55 -15.57 -22.56
N ILE A 17 13.86 -15.71 -22.37
CA ILE A 17 14.44 -16.21 -21.12
C ILE A 17 14.10 -15.27 -19.95
N VAL A 18 14.26 -13.97 -20.13
CA VAL A 18 13.91 -12.97 -19.12
C VAL A 18 12.42 -13.05 -18.78
N SER A 19 11.55 -13.18 -19.77
CA SER A 19 10.10 -13.32 -19.56
C SER A 19 9.75 -14.62 -18.81
N ILE A 20 10.40 -15.74 -19.13
CA ILE A 20 10.20 -17.02 -18.43
C ILE A 20 10.67 -16.93 -16.98
N LEU A 21 11.83 -16.34 -16.74
CA LEU A 21 12.36 -16.12 -15.38
C LEU A 21 11.43 -15.20 -14.58
N PHE A 22 10.95 -14.13 -15.22
CA PHE A 22 9.97 -13.22 -14.63
C PHE A 22 8.67 -13.93 -14.23
N LEU A 23 8.07 -14.69 -15.17
CA LEU A 23 6.86 -15.45 -14.94
C LEU A 23 7.06 -16.51 -13.86
N SER A 24 8.19 -17.24 -13.88
CA SER A 24 8.47 -18.26 -12.87
C SER A 24 8.63 -17.67 -11.47
N ALA A 25 9.29 -16.51 -11.36
CA ALA A 25 9.43 -15.77 -10.11
C ALA A 25 8.06 -15.24 -9.63
N TYR A 26 7.28 -14.64 -10.52
CA TYR A 26 5.93 -14.16 -10.24
C TYR A 26 5.00 -15.29 -9.73
N PHE A 27 5.01 -16.45 -10.38
CA PHE A 27 4.21 -17.60 -9.93
C PHE A 27 4.76 -18.26 -8.66
N SER A 28 6.05 -18.15 -8.39
CA SER A 28 6.67 -18.66 -7.15
C SER A 28 6.22 -17.85 -5.93
N ASP A 29 6.17 -16.53 -6.04
CA ASP A 29 5.72 -15.63 -4.97
C ASP A 29 4.22 -15.81 -4.61
N ASN A 30 3.45 -16.40 -5.52
CA ASN A 30 2.03 -16.64 -5.30
C ASN A 30 1.71 -17.85 -4.40
N ARG A 31 2.69 -18.62 -3.98
CA ARG A 31 2.47 -19.88 -3.21
C ARG A 31 2.26 -19.67 -1.71
N ASN A 32 2.63 -18.53 -1.16
CA ASN A 32 2.57 -18.22 0.27
C ASN A 32 1.56 -17.11 0.56
N THR A 33 0.36 -17.21 -0.01
CA THR A 33 -0.71 -16.26 0.27
C THR A 33 -1.59 -16.76 1.41
N GLU A 34 -1.94 -15.88 2.33
CA GLU A 34 -2.93 -16.11 3.36
C GLU A 34 -4.32 -15.65 2.88
N ASN A 35 -5.35 -16.15 3.53
CA ASN A 35 -6.71 -15.71 3.25
C ASN A 35 -7.04 -14.48 4.09
N LEU A 36 -7.78 -13.56 3.49
CA LEU A 36 -8.49 -12.51 4.21
C LEU A 36 -9.66 -13.12 5.01
N PRO A 37 -10.16 -12.41 6.03
CA PRO A 37 -11.48 -12.72 6.57
C PRO A 37 -12.52 -12.76 5.46
N ASP A 38 -13.43 -13.74 5.49
CA ASP A 38 -14.43 -13.96 4.43
C ASP A 38 -15.33 -12.72 4.20
N GLU A 39 -15.54 -11.93 5.25
CA GLU A 39 -16.35 -10.72 5.21
C GLU A 39 -15.65 -9.52 4.55
N VAL A 40 -14.32 -9.54 4.40
CA VAL A 40 -13.56 -8.41 3.83
C VAL A 40 -13.52 -8.48 2.32
N ILE A 41 -14.00 -7.42 1.67
CA ILE A 41 -13.99 -7.30 0.21
C ILE A 41 -12.70 -6.61 -0.23
N THR A 42 -11.98 -7.22 -1.17
CA THR A 42 -10.81 -6.60 -1.80
C THR A 42 -11.18 -5.97 -3.13
N LEU A 43 -10.92 -4.67 -3.26
CA LEU A 43 -11.07 -3.92 -4.51
C LEU A 43 -9.68 -3.75 -5.14
N LYS A 44 -9.46 -4.33 -6.34
CA LYS A 44 -8.15 -4.34 -7.01
C LYS A 44 -8.02 -3.21 -8.01
N PHE A 45 -7.12 -2.30 -7.74
CA PHE A 45 -6.76 -1.21 -8.65
C PHE A 45 -5.49 -1.53 -9.46
N GLU A 46 -4.96 -0.55 -10.17
CA GLU A 46 -3.80 -0.79 -11.06
C GLU A 46 -2.59 -1.31 -10.29
N PHE A 47 -2.27 -0.69 -9.17
CA PHE A 47 -1.15 -1.07 -8.30
C PHE A 47 -1.56 -1.30 -6.86
N THR A 48 -2.65 -0.69 -6.39
CA THR A 48 -3.09 -0.66 -4.99
C THR A 48 -4.32 -1.54 -4.78
N ASN A 49 -4.40 -2.26 -3.67
CA ASN A 49 -5.60 -2.92 -3.20
C ASN A 49 -6.24 -2.06 -2.11
N LEU A 50 -7.54 -1.85 -2.22
CA LEU A 50 -8.36 -1.27 -1.16
C LEU A 50 -9.19 -2.36 -0.51
N PHE A 51 -9.62 -2.11 0.73
CA PHE A 51 -10.35 -3.11 1.49
C PHE A 51 -11.61 -2.50 2.08
N LEU A 52 -12.75 -3.17 1.86
CA LEU A 52 -14.00 -2.85 2.52
C LEU A 52 -14.24 -3.84 3.65
N ILE A 53 -14.40 -3.33 4.86
CA ILE A 53 -14.71 -4.09 6.07
C ILE A 53 -16.16 -3.76 6.46
N PRO A 54 -17.08 -4.76 6.50
CA PRO A 54 -18.47 -4.50 6.89
C PRO A 54 -18.57 -4.16 8.37
N ILE A 55 -19.46 -3.21 8.68
CA ILE A 55 -19.88 -2.85 10.03
C ILE A 55 -21.41 -2.92 10.11
N SER A 56 -22.00 -2.75 11.29
CA SER A 56 -23.45 -2.91 11.51
C SER A 56 -24.35 -2.02 10.62
N HIS A 57 -23.81 -0.92 10.09
CA HIS A 57 -24.58 0.07 9.34
C HIS A 57 -23.85 0.60 8.09
N GLY A 58 -23.01 -0.23 7.46
CA GLY A 58 -22.28 0.11 6.24
C GLY A 58 -20.89 -0.51 6.21
N TYR A 59 -19.92 0.25 5.70
CA TYR A 59 -18.57 -0.23 5.47
C TYR A 59 -17.52 0.77 5.95
N ILE A 60 -16.37 0.23 6.33
CA ILE A 60 -15.11 0.93 6.46
C ILE A 60 -14.32 0.68 5.18
N LEU A 61 -13.80 1.73 4.58
CA LEU A 61 -12.83 1.66 3.49
C LEU A 61 -11.42 1.90 4.05
N ILE A 62 -10.47 1.03 3.75
CA ILE A 62 -9.05 1.24 4.05
C ILE A 62 -8.37 1.77 2.80
N ASP A 63 -7.81 2.97 2.90
CA ASP A 63 -7.19 3.77 1.86
C ASP A 63 -8.08 4.13 0.67
N ASN A 64 -7.49 4.84 -0.26
CA ASN A 64 -8.02 5.19 -1.59
C ASN A 64 -7.00 4.73 -2.64
N ALA A 65 -7.29 4.94 -3.93
CA ALA A 65 -6.35 4.74 -5.02
C ALA A 65 -6.03 6.08 -5.69
N TYR A 66 -5.41 6.05 -6.87
CA TYR A 66 -5.13 7.28 -7.63
C TYR A 66 -6.40 8.06 -7.99
N GLU A 67 -6.30 9.38 -8.08
CA GLU A 67 -7.42 10.27 -8.42
C GLU A 67 -8.21 9.81 -9.65
N LYS A 68 -7.52 9.40 -10.72
CA LYS A 68 -8.10 8.91 -11.98
C LYS A 68 -8.93 7.63 -11.85
N GLU A 69 -8.80 6.91 -10.73
CA GLU A 69 -9.43 5.60 -10.52
C GLU A 69 -10.78 5.67 -9.81
N PHE A 70 -11.27 6.86 -9.45
CA PHE A 70 -12.56 7.03 -8.76
C PHE A 70 -13.73 6.38 -9.49
N LYS A 71 -13.79 6.53 -10.84
CA LYS A 71 -14.84 5.86 -11.61
C LYS A 71 -14.81 4.35 -11.43
N LYS A 72 -13.62 3.75 -11.43
CA LYS A 72 -13.45 2.30 -11.21
C LYS A 72 -13.90 1.90 -9.80
N PHE A 73 -13.69 2.77 -8.79
CA PHE A 73 -14.20 2.55 -7.44
C PHE A 73 -15.72 2.48 -7.43
N ILE A 74 -16.41 3.41 -8.08
CA ILE A 74 -17.88 3.39 -8.21
C ILE A 74 -18.34 2.11 -8.93
N ASP A 75 -17.70 1.75 -10.06
CA ASP A 75 -18.02 0.52 -10.79
C ASP A 75 -17.86 -0.74 -9.89
N TYR A 76 -16.89 -0.77 -8.96
CA TYR A 76 -16.74 -1.84 -7.97
C TYR A 76 -17.87 -1.85 -6.94
N LEU A 77 -18.27 -0.69 -6.41
CA LEU A 77 -19.39 -0.59 -5.49
C LEU A 77 -20.68 -1.12 -6.13
N ASP A 78 -20.94 -0.73 -7.39
CA ASP A 78 -22.10 -1.20 -8.17
C ASP A 78 -22.11 -2.73 -8.33
N VAL A 79 -20.97 -3.35 -8.65
CA VAL A 79 -20.83 -4.81 -8.77
C VAL A 79 -21.17 -5.51 -7.45
N HIS A 80 -20.78 -4.92 -6.32
CA HIS A 80 -21.06 -5.46 -4.99
C HIS A 80 -22.43 -5.04 -4.45
N LYS A 81 -23.18 -4.18 -5.19
CA LYS A 81 -24.48 -3.62 -4.77
C LYS A 81 -24.37 -2.81 -3.46
N ILE A 82 -23.28 -2.08 -3.33
CA ILE A 82 -22.99 -1.18 -2.21
C ILE A 82 -23.22 0.24 -2.71
N ASP A 83 -24.06 1.01 -1.98
CA ASP A 83 -24.20 2.44 -2.23
C ASP A 83 -22.98 3.17 -1.66
N ILE A 84 -22.56 4.26 -2.32
CA ILE A 84 -21.45 5.08 -1.81
C ILE A 84 -21.77 5.65 -0.41
N ASP A 85 -23.04 5.90 -0.12
CA ASP A 85 -23.50 6.38 1.18
C ASP A 85 -23.40 5.30 2.30
N GLU A 86 -23.16 4.04 1.93
CA GLU A 86 -22.86 2.97 2.89
C GLU A 86 -21.39 2.97 3.35
N ILE A 87 -20.51 3.73 2.70
CA ILE A 87 -19.14 3.95 3.20
C ILE A 87 -19.23 4.97 4.34
N LYS A 88 -19.06 4.49 5.58
CA LYS A 88 -19.18 5.33 6.78
C LYS A 88 -17.87 5.91 7.25
N TYR A 89 -16.79 5.16 7.05
CA TYR A 89 -15.46 5.58 7.46
C TYR A 89 -14.43 5.25 6.38
N ILE A 90 -13.43 6.13 6.25
CA ILE A 90 -12.24 5.91 5.44
C ILE A 90 -11.04 5.99 6.39
N LEU A 91 -10.30 4.90 6.52
CA LEU A 91 -9.08 4.84 7.32
C LEU A 91 -7.87 5.03 6.43
N LEU A 92 -7.10 6.09 6.63
CA LEU A 92 -5.90 6.35 5.85
C LEU A 92 -4.66 5.76 6.53
N THR A 93 -3.91 4.94 5.79
CA THR A 93 -2.63 4.40 6.27
C THR A 93 -1.52 5.44 6.19
N HIS A 94 -1.46 6.24 5.13
CA HIS A 94 -0.49 7.33 4.92
C HIS A 94 -0.91 8.23 3.76
N HIS A 95 -0.12 9.27 3.46
CA HIS A 95 -0.50 10.38 2.58
C HIS A 95 -0.19 10.22 1.08
N HIS A 96 0.35 9.08 0.60
CA HIS A 96 0.76 8.98 -0.80
C HIS A 96 -0.41 8.96 -1.79
N ASP A 97 -0.15 9.42 -3.02
CA ASP A 97 -1.12 9.68 -4.08
C ASP A 97 -1.97 8.47 -4.48
N ASP A 98 -1.46 7.26 -4.34
CA ASP A 98 -2.17 6.00 -4.57
C ASP A 98 -2.89 5.45 -3.32
N HIS A 99 -2.93 6.24 -2.22
CA HIS A 99 -3.68 5.97 -1.00
C HIS A 99 -4.70 7.05 -0.65
N VAL A 100 -4.56 8.25 -1.24
CA VAL A 100 -5.45 9.39 -0.96
C VAL A 100 -6.00 10.07 -2.22
N GLY A 101 -5.65 9.58 -3.41
CA GLY A 101 -5.85 10.30 -4.67
C GLY A 101 -7.30 10.71 -4.95
N PHE A 102 -8.28 9.84 -4.71
CA PHE A 102 -9.69 10.18 -4.92
C PHE A 102 -10.48 10.50 -3.62
N LEU A 103 -9.79 10.83 -2.53
CA LEU A 103 -10.41 11.14 -1.24
C LEU A 103 -11.44 12.28 -1.35
N ASN A 104 -11.08 13.38 -2.03
CA ASN A 104 -12.00 14.50 -2.25
C ASN A 104 -13.23 14.11 -3.07
N GLN A 105 -13.12 13.16 -3.98
CA GLN A 105 -14.23 12.69 -4.81
C GLN A 105 -15.21 11.87 -3.97
N ILE A 106 -14.73 10.96 -3.09
CA ILE A 106 -15.61 10.23 -2.17
C ILE A 106 -16.31 11.20 -1.23
N THR A 107 -15.56 12.09 -0.57
CA THR A 107 -16.11 13.00 0.42
C THR A 107 -17.08 14.04 -0.16
N SER A 108 -16.95 14.32 -1.46
CA SER A 108 -17.92 15.15 -2.20
C SER A 108 -19.17 14.37 -2.58
N ALA A 109 -19.05 13.09 -2.94
CA ALA A 109 -20.17 12.23 -3.30
C ALA A 109 -20.93 11.76 -2.06
N ASN A 110 -20.23 11.50 -0.95
CA ASN A 110 -20.78 11.14 0.36
C ASN A 110 -20.26 12.12 1.42
N PRO A 111 -20.95 13.25 1.67
CA PRO A 111 -20.54 14.25 2.66
C PRO A 111 -20.53 13.74 4.10
N ASP A 112 -21.30 12.70 4.41
CA ASP A 112 -21.44 12.13 5.75
C ASP A 112 -20.33 11.13 6.10
N VAL A 113 -19.49 10.71 5.14
CA VAL A 113 -18.35 9.83 5.41
C VAL A 113 -17.34 10.54 6.31
N SER A 114 -16.84 9.84 7.33
CA SER A 114 -15.78 10.36 8.22
C SER A 114 -14.42 9.78 7.80
N VAL A 115 -13.46 10.66 7.56
CA VAL A 115 -12.07 10.26 7.32
C VAL A 115 -11.36 10.13 8.67
N VAL A 116 -10.74 8.98 8.91
CA VAL A 116 -10.01 8.66 10.14
C VAL A 116 -8.53 8.66 9.83
N LEU A 117 -7.79 9.56 10.43
CA LEU A 117 -6.38 9.76 10.11
C LEU A 117 -5.60 10.30 11.31
N HIS A 118 -4.30 10.03 11.34
CA HIS A 118 -3.42 10.63 12.33
C HIS A 118 -3.13 12.11 12.01
N ARG A 119 -2.77 12.91 13.03
CA ARG A 119 -2.43 14.33 12.86
C ARG A 119 -1.34 14.55 11.82
N ASN A 120 -0.28 13.75 11.84
CA ASN A 120 0.80 13.86 10.86
C ASN A 120 0.31 13.61 9.43
N THR A 121 -0.59 12.63 9.25
CA THR A 121 -1.21 12.35 7.94
C THR A 121 -2.08 13.53 7.51
N ALA A 122 -2.85 14.13 8.43
CA ALA A 122 -3.68 15.32 8.16
C ALA A 122 -2.84 16.49 7.63
N ASP A 123 -1.69 16.74 8.23
CA ASP A 123 -0.78 17.81 7.81
C ASP A 123 -0.19 17.54 6.42
N LEU A 124 0.13 16.26 6.11
CA LEU A 124 0.74 15.87 4.84
C LEU A 124 -0.27 15.80 3.69
N VAL A 125 -1.49 15.28 3.90
CA VAL A 125 -2.53 15.28 2.86
C VAL A 125 -2.97 16.68 2.47
N ALA A 126 -2.84 17.65 3.36
CA ALA A 126 -3.10 19.06 3.04
C ALA A 126 -2.08 19.67 2.08
N THR A 127 -0.90 19.06 1.92
CA THR A 127 0.12 19.53 0.96
C THR A 127 -0.21 19.21 -0.48
N GLY A 128 -1.01 18.14 -0.73
CA GLY A 128 -1.34 17.66 -2.07
C GLY A 128 -0.17 17.02 -2.81
N PHE A 129 0.82 16.51 -2.09
CA PHE A 129 2.05 16.02 -2.71
C PHE A 129 2.75 14.96 -1.86
N ASN A 130 3.28 13.88 -2.51
CA ASN A 130 4.12 12.90 -1.82
C ASN A 130 5.42 13.58 -1.38
N ASN A 131 5.70 13.54 -0.07
CA ASN A 131 6.85 14.25 0.50
C ASN A 131 8.18 13.62 0.03
N LYS A 132 8.94 14.35 -0.78
CA LYS A 132 10.25 13.92 -1.30
C LYS A 132 11.42 14.30 -0.38
N ASN A 133 11.17 15.14 0.62
CA ASN A 133 12.25 15.81 1.36
C ASN A 133 12.82 14.99 2.52
N ASN A 134 12.30 13.79 2.78
CA ASN A 134 12.70 12.97 3.93
C ASN A 134 13.83 11.97 3.63
N GLY A 135 14.52 12.08 2.48
CA GLY A 135 15.71 11.29 2.20
C GLY A 135 15.44 9.84 1.79
N GLY A 136 14.22 9.54 1.35
CA GLY A 136 13.85 8.19 0.91
C GLY A 136 14.48 7.76 -0.42
N GLY A 137 14.51 6.46 -0.66
CA GLY A 137 15.12 5.92 -1.87
C GLY A 137 14.59 4.56 -2.30
N ILE A 138 15.09 4.12 -3.43
CA ILE A 138 14.77 2.82 -4.03
C ILE A 138 15.66 1.74 -3.43
N LEU A 139 15.05 0.64 -3.07
CA LEU A 139 15.61 -0.45 -2.30
C LEU A 139 16.86 -1.11 -2.91
N ASN A 140 16.90 -1.34 -4.24
CA ASN A 140 18.04 -1.99 -4.90
C ASN A 140 18.12 -1.67 -6.39
N ARG A 141 19.26 -2.02 -7.03
CA ARG A 141 19.50 -1.74 -8.45
C ARG A 141 18.50 -2.39 -9.41
N ARG A 142 17.96 -3.58 -9.09
CA ARG A 142 16.97 -4.25 -9.96
C ARG A 142 15.66 -3.46 -9.98
N ILE A 143 15.19 -3.09 -8.80
CA ILE A 143 14.00 -2.27 -8.61
C ILE A 143 14.21 -0.88 -9.23
N PHE A 144 15.40 -0.28 -9.07
CA PHE A 144 15.74 0.99 -9.72
C PHE A 144 15.64 0.91 -11.25
N VAL A 145 16.14 -0.15 -11.87
CA VAL A 145 16.04 -0.35 -13.34
C VAL A 145 14.58 -0.49 -13.76
N LEU A 146 13.80 -1.30 -13.04
CA LEU A 146 12.35 -1.46 -13.31
C LEU A 146 11.61 -0.13 -13.21
N PHE A 147 11.93 0.65 -12.19
CA PHE A 147 11.35 1.97 -12.00
C PHE A 147 11.71 2.93 -13.13
N LYS A 148 12.98 2.95 -13.57
CA LYS A 148 13.40 3.76 -14.73
C LYS A 148 12.71 3.34 -16.02
N ILE A 149 12.51 2.04 -16.24
CA ILE A 149 11.71 1.54 -17.37
C ILE A 149 10.27 2.05 -17.26
N LYS A 150 9.65 1.97 -16.08
CA LYS A 150 8.30 2.50 -15.86
C LYS A 150 8.24 4.00 -16.18
N GLN A 151 9.19 4.81 -15.69
CA GLN A 151 9.22 6.26 -15.98
C GLN A 151 9.28 6.58 -17.49
N VAL A 152 10.02 5.76 -18.27
CA VAL A 152 10.09 5.94 -19.72
C VAL A 152 8.77 5.57 -20.40
N LEU A 153 8.09 4.53 -19.91
CA LEU A 153 6.83 4.05 -20.47
C LEU A 153 5.61 4.89 -20.02
N THR A 154 5.69 5.51 -18.86
CA THR A 154 4.64 6.36 -18.28
C THR A 154 5.24 7.70 -17.83
N PRO A 155 5.59 8.60 -18.78
CA PRO A 155 6.29 9.85 -18.46
C PRO A 155 5.44 10.84 -17.64
N GLU A 156 4.13 10.67 -17.61
CA GLU A 156 3.17 11.54 -16.90
C GLU A 156 3.00 11.17 -15.41
N TRP A 157 3.93 10.41 -14.85
CA TRP A 157 3.84 10.06 -13.45
C TRP A 157 4.13 11.29 -12.56
N ASP A 158 3.06 11.89 -12.12
CA ASP A 158 3.04 12.96 -11.12
C ASP A 158 2.78 12.35 -9.73
N LEU A 159 3.49 12.81 -8.72
CA LEU A 159 3.34 12.42 -7.31
C LEU A 159 2.41 13.40 -6.56
N SER A 160 1.66 14.22 -7.29
CA SER A 160 0.67 15.14 -6.74
C SER A 160 -0.71 14.48 -6.67
N PHE A 161 -1.51 14.97 -5.74
CA PHE A 161 -2.91 14.58 -5.56
C PHE A 161 -3.71 15.81 -5.11
N PRO A 162 -5.05 15.84 -5.26
CA PRO A 162 -5.86 16.94 -4.75
C PRO A 162 -5.70 17.07 -3.22
N PRO A 163 -5.22 18.23 -2.70
CA PRO A 163 -5.00 18.41 -1.27
C PRO A 163 -6.31 18.20 -0.50
N TYR A 164 -6.22 17.49 0.63
CA TYR A 164 -7.36 17.23 1.49
C TYR A 164 -7.25 18.04 2.78
N PHE A 165 -8.30 18.76 3.13
CA PHE A 165 -8.40 19.53 4.36
C PHE A 165 -9.40 18.85 5.29
N VAL A 166 -8.98 18.59 6.53
CA VAL A 166 -9.80 17.94 7.56
C VAL A 166 -11.11 18.69 7.73
N ARG A 167 -12.23 17.94 7.71
CA ARG A 167 -13.59 18.44 7.89
C ARG A 167 -14.04 18.25 9.34
N GLU A 168 -15.16 18.85 9.71
CA GLU A 168 -15.73 18.80 11.07
C GLU A 168 -16.09 17.36 11.50
N ASN A 169 -16.56 16.52 10.57
CA ASN A 169 -16.95 15.14 10.83
C ASN A 169 -15.79 14.13 10.70
N ASP A 170 -14.57 14.56 10.38
CA ASP A 170 -13.41 13.70 10.32
C ASP A 170 -12.86 13.42 11.73
N LEU A 171 -12.32 12.23 11.93
CA LEU A 171 -11.69 11.82 13.17
C LEU A 171 -10.17 11.92 13.07
N VAL A 172 -9.59 12.93 13.71
CA VAL A 172 -8.14 13.09 13.80
C VAL A 172 -7.67 12.64 15.17
N PHE A 173 -6.69 11.75 15.22
CA PHE A 173 -6.06 11.28 16.45
C PHE A 173 -4.56 11.61 16.49
N ASP A 174 -3.97 11.66 17.70
CA ASP A 174 -2.57 12.10 17.93
C ASP A 174 -1.70 11.03 18.58
N ASN A 175 -2.25 9.85 18.92
CA ASN A 175 -1.56 8.80 19.64
C ASN A 175 -0.92 7.78 18.71
N ASP A 176 0.27 7.27 19.05
CA ASP A 176 0.94 6.18 18.32
C ASP A 176 0.16 4.86 18.33
N VAL A 177 -0.73 4.68 19.30
CA VAL A 177 -1.67 3.57 19.42
C VAL A 177 -3.04 4.13 19.72
N PHE A 178 -4.00 3.90 18.85
CA PHE A 178 -5.36 4.39 19.04
C PHE A 178 -6.39 3.28 18.82
N ASP A 179 -7.21 3.03 19.85
CA ASP A 179 -8.29 2.05 19.80
C ASP A 179 -9.53 2.67 19.17
N LEU A 180 -9.87 2.22 17.98
CA LEU A 180 -11.02 2.69 17.20
C LEU A 180 -12.29 1.86 17.46
N SER A 181 -12.21 0.80 18.29
CA SER A 181 -13.30 -0.17 18.44
C SER A 181 -14.62 0.45 18.91
N ASN A 182 -14.54 1.43 19.81
CA ASN A 182 -15.73 2.12 20.31
C ASN A 182 -16.39 3.03 19.26
N VAL A 183 -15.60 3.58 18.34
CA VAL A 183 -16.09 4.48 17.28
C VAL A 183 -16.66 3.69 16.12
N LEU A 184 -15.95 2.63 15.71
CA LEU A 184 -16.27 1.87 14.50
C LEU A 184 -17.19 0.67 14.75
N GLY A 185 -17.38 0.28 16.03
CA GLY A 185 -18.22 -0.85 16.42
C GLY A 185 -17.64 -2.22 16.11
N ILE A 186 -16.35 -2.31 15.78
CA ILE A 186 -15.60 -3.54 15.49
C ILE A 186 -14.23 -3.48 16.16
N ASP A 187 -13.61 -4.62 16.44
CA ASP A 187 -12.26 -4.65 17.04
C ASP A 187 -11.20 -4.23 16.02
N ILE A 188 -10.83 -2.95 16.04
CA ILE A 188 -9.79 -2.38 15.19
C ILE A 188 -8.97 -1.32 15.93
N LYS A 189 -7.65 -1.36 15.72
CA LYS A 189 -6.69 -0.45 16.35
C LYS A 189 -5.74 0.12 15.32
N ALA A 190 -5.48 1.41 15.39
CA ALA A 190 -4.41 2.08 14.64
C ALA A 190 -3.10 1.99 15.41
N ILE A 191 -2.03 1.58 14.75
CA ILE A 191 -0.68 1.48 15.32
C ILE A 191 0.27 2.28 14.43
N TYR A 192 1.04 3.20 15.03
CA TYR A 192 2.08 3.93 14.32
C TYR A 192 3.20 2.99 13.86
N THR A 193 3.44 2.98 12.55
CA THR A 193 4.40 2.07 11.91
C THR A 193 5.19 2.82 10.83
N PRO A 194 6.04 3.79 11.24
CA PRO A 194 6.78 4.62 10.29
C PRO A 194 7.87 3.83 9.56
N GLY A 195 8.33 4.40 8.45
CA GLY A 195 9.50 3.90 7.73
C GLY A 195 9.35 3.92 6.21
N HIS A 196 8.19 3.53 5.67
CA HIS A 196 7.84 3.82 4.28
C HIS A 196 7.62 5.33 4.12
N SER A 197 6.79 5.90 4.95
CA SER A 197 6.65 7.33 5.20
C SER A 197 6.63 7.62 6.70
N SER A 198 6.86 8.88 7.07
CA SER A 198 6.89 9.31 8.47
C SER A 198 5.52 9.33 9.14
N ASP A 199 4.44 9.27 8.36
CA ASP A 199 3.05 9.28 8.84
C ASP A 199 2.36 7.91 8.73
N SER A 200 3.11 6.84 8.43
CA SER A 200 2.53 5.51 8.19
C SER A 200 1.91 4.89 9.44
N PHE A 201 0.69 4.35 9.27
CA PHE A 201 -0.07 3.60 10.26
C PHE A 201 -0.48 2.23 9.72
N THR A 202 -0.57 1.26 10.63
CA THR A 202 -1.15 -0.06 10.38
C THR A 202 -2.45 -0.19 11.17
N TYR A 203 -3.52 -0.66 10.53
CA TYR A 203 -4.78 -0.96 11.17
C TYR A 203 -4.88 -2.44 11.49
N ILE A 204 -4.95 -2.79 12.78
CA ILE A 204 -5.04 -4.17 13.26
C ILE A 204 -6.52 -4.51 13.49
N TYR A 205 -7.02 -5.47 12.72
CA TYR A 205 -8.40 -5.96 12.78
C TYR A 205 -8.45 -7.31 13.48
N ASN A 206 -9.39 -7.45 14.43
CA ASN A 206 -9.62 -8.66 15.24
C ASN A 206 -8.33 -9.19 15.91
N ASN A 207 -7.40 -8.31 16.29
CA ASN A 207 -6.08 -8.63 16.85
C ASN A 207 -5.24 -9.63 16.03
N LYS A 208 -5.61 -9.91 14.78
CA LYS A 208 -5.04 -10.94 13.92
C LYS A 208 -4.54 -10.43 12.58
N TYR A 209 -5.29 -9.52 11.96
CA TYR A 209 -5.08 -9.05 10.60
C TYR A 209 -4.53 -7.63 10.61
N ALA A 210 -3.39 -7.40 9.97
CA ALA A 210 -2.75 -6.10 9.92
C ALA A 210 -2.82 -5.50 8.50
N PHE A 211 -3.70 -4.54 8.29
CA PHE A 211 -3.75 -3.72 7.07
C PHE A 211 -2.63 -2.68 7.17
N CYS A 212 -1.51 -2.97 6.56
CA CYS A 212 -0.26 -2.26 6.83
C CYS A 212 0.10 -1.17 5.81
N GLY A 213 -0.81 -0.85 4.87
CA GLY A 213 -0.48 0.08 3.79
C GLY A 213 0.80 -0.37 3.07
N ASP A 214 1.77 0.52 3.04
CA ASP A 214 3.07 0.33 2.40
C ASP A 214 4.21 0.02 3.36
N LEU A 215 3.90 -0.28 4.62
CA LEU A 215 4.93 -0.75 5.56
C LEU A 215 5.63 -2.01 5.05
N SER A 216 4.91 -2.84 4.29
CA SER A 216 5.41 -4.07 3.71
C SER A 216 4.68 -4.42 2.43
N SER A 217 5.35 -5.16 1.53
CA SER A 217 4.79 -5.60 0.25
C SER A 217 5.47 -6.88 -0.22
N ASN A 218 4.74 -7.78 -0.86
CA ASN A 218 5.35 -8.94 -1.53
C ASN A 218 5.36 -8.82 -3.06
N PHE A 219 4.87 -7.72 -3.61
CA PHE A 219 4.74 -7.48 -5.05
C PHE A 219 6.09 -7.57 -5.81
N LEU A 220 7.19 -7.09 -5.19
CA LEU A 220 8.52 -7.05 -5.80
C LEU A 220 9.51 -8.07 -5.19
N ASN A 221 9.05 -9.09 -4.47
CA ASN A 221 9.92 -10.11 -3.89
C ASN A 221 10.78 -10.81 -4.95
N TRP A 222 10.22 -11.08 -6.12
CA TRP A 222 10.94 -11.62 -7.27
C TRP A 222 12.11 -10.72 -7.75
N ALA A 223 12.05 -9.41 -7.48
CA ALA A 223 13.13 -8.44 -7.75
C ALA A 223 14.06 -8.25 -6.55
N GLY A 224 13.88 -9.00 -5.47
CA GLY A 224 14.70 -8.96 -4.27
C GLY A 224 14.27 -7.91 -3.25
N ALA A 225 12.97 -7.57 -3.21
CA ALA A 225 12.43 -6.63 -2.24
C ALA A 225 12.39 -7.19 -0.80
N SER A 226 12.32 -8.53 -0.64
CA SER A 226 12.30 -9.15 0.68
C SER A 226 11.24 -8.55 1.61
N TYR A 227 10.03 -8.37 1.09
CA TYR A 227 8.86 -7.76 1.75
C TYR A 227 8.95 -6.25 2.03
N LEU A 228 9.99 -5.57 1.59
CA LEU A 228 10.06 -4.11 1.59
C LEU A 228 9.32 -3.52 0.37
N THR A 229 8.82 -2.30 0.51
CA THR A 229 8.17 -1.57 -0.59
C THR A 229 9.18 -0.93 -1.53
N LEU A 230 8.70 -0.38 -2.64
CA LEU A 230 9.53 0.26 -3.67
C LEU A 230 10.31 1.46 -3.11
N PHE A 231 9.61 2.33 -2.38
CA PHE A 231 10.15 3.53 -1.75
C PHE A 231 10.17 3.37 -0.24
N ASN A 232 11.21 3.86 0.41
CA ASN A 232 11.32 3.81 1.85
C ASN A 232 12.05 5.06 2.35
N GLU A 233 11.44 5.82 3.25
CA GLU A 233 12.09 6.95 3.88
C GLU A 233 13.19 6.48 4.85
N ASN A 234 12.90 5.43 5.62
CA ASN A 234 13.84 4.91 6.61
C ASN A 234 13.66 3.41 6.83
N ILE A 235 14.59 2.61 6.30
CA ILE A 235 14.57 1.13 6.43
C ILE A 235 14.70 0.67 7.89
N ASN A 236 15.47 1.35 8.72
CA ASN A 236 15.60 0.97 10.11
C ASN A 236 14.26 1.13 10.86
N SER A 237 13.56 2.22 10.58
CA SER A 237 12.21 2.44 11.11
C SER A 237 11.22 1.38 10.61
N ILE A 238 11.32 0.92 9.35
CA ILE A 238 10.52 -0.20 8.85
C ILE A 238 10.78 -1.46 9.68
N TYR A 239 12.05 -1.82 9.92
CA TYR A 239 12.37 -3.00 10.72
C TYR A 239 11.92 -2.88 12.17
N ASP A 240 11.95 -1.68 12.77
CA ASP A 240 11.41 -1.44 14.11
C ASP A 240 9.88 -1.57 14.10
N SER A 241 9.21 -1.07 13.09
CA SER A 241 7.77 -1.23 12.87
C SER A 241 7.38 -2.70 12.66
N TRP A 242 8.17 -3.47 11.89
CA TRP A 242 7.97 -4.92 11.75
C TRP A 242 8.13 -5.64 13.09
N ARG A 243 9.16 -5.30 13.91
CA ARG A 243 9.33 -5.87 15.27
C ARG A 243 8.14 -5.55 16.15
N SER A 244 7.61 -4.32 16.08
CA SER A 244 6.40 -3.94 16.80
C SER A 244 5.21 -4.82 16.43
N LEU A 245 5.00 -5.14 15.15
CA LEU A 245 3.93 -6.03 14.71
C LEU A 245 4.18 -7.49 15.10
N ILE A 246 5.42 -7.98 14.96
CA ILE A 246 5.81 -9.37 15.31
C ILE A 246 5.62 -9.65 16.81
N ASN A 247 5.83 -8.67 17.67
CA ASN A 247 5.63 -8.80 19.12
C ASN A 247 4.16 -8.72 19.55
N ARG A 248 3.23 -8.63 18.59
CA ARG A 248 1.79 -8.71 18.81
C ARG A 248 1.27 -10.04 18.25
N ASP A 249 0.11 -10.48 18.65
CA ASP A 249 -0.50 -11.76 18.21
C ASP A 249 -1.09 -11.66 16.77
N ILE A 250 -0.40 -10.95 15.88
CA ILE A 250 -0.79 -10.79 14.48
C ILE A 250 -0.35 -12.03 13.71
N GLU A 251 -1.25 -12.56 12.88
CA GLU A 251 -0.96 -13.70 12.03
C GLU A 251 -0.76 -13.31 10.56
N VAL A 252 -1.58 -12.37 10.07
CA VAL A 252 -1.66 -12.03 8.64
C VAL A 252 -1.34 -10.55 8.41
N ILE A 253 -0.40 -10.30 7.52
CA ILE A 253 -0.09 -8.98 6.97
C ILE A 253 -0.87 -8.79 5.69
N ILE A 254 -1.56 -7.68 5.56
CA ILE A 254 -2.40 -7.30 4.43
C ILE A 254 -1.84 -6.00 3.86
N PRO A 255 -0.99 -6.09 2.83
CA PRO A 255 -0.38 -4.91 2.21
C PRO A 255 -1.31 -4.27 1.17
N SER A 256 -1.14 -3.00 0.92
CA SER A 256 -1.81 -2.33 -0.20
C SER A 256 -1.23 -2.77 -1.56
N HIS A 257 0.06 -3.14 -1.61
CA HIS A 257 0.70 -3.66 -2.82
C HIS A 257 1.06 -5.14 -2.68
N GLY A 258 0.31 -6.01 -3.39
CA GLY A 258 0.56 -7.45 -3.38
C GLY A 258 -0.58 -8.27 -2.79
N LYS A 259 -0.25 -9.34 -2.10
CA LYS A 259 -1.22 -10.28 -1.52
C LYS A 259 -1.01 -10.44 -0.02
N PRO A 260 -2.06 -10.79 0.74
CA PRO A 260 -1.92 -11.11 2.15
C PRO A 260 -0.89 -12.24 2.37
N PHE A 261 -0.10 -12.15 3.44
CA PHE A 261 0.93 -13.14 3.76
C PHE A 261 1.13 -13.26 5.28
N ASN A 262 1.72 -14.38 5.69
CA ASN A 262 1.95 -14.68 7.11
C ASN A 262 3.04 -13.78 7.71
N ILE A 263 2.83 -13.28 8.93
CA ILE A 263 3.77 -12.46 9.71
C ILE A 263 5.16 -13.10 9.84
N ILE A 264 5.26 -14.43 9.79
CA ILE A 264 6.53 -15.16 9.86
C ILE A 264 7.49 -14.74 8.74
N ASN A 265 6.95 -14.29 7.61
CA ASN A 265 7.77 -13.79 6.51
C ASN A 265 8.54 -12.52 6.88
N LEU A 266 7.93 -11.62 7.65
CA LEU A 266 8.63 -10.44 8.17
C LEU A 266 9.71 -10.86 9.18
N LYS A 267 9.38 -11.76 10.10
CA LYS A 267 10.32 -12.28 11.09
C LYS A 267 11.56 -12.89 10.42
N ASN A 268 11.36 -13.70 9.37
CA ASN A 268 12.45 -14.34 8.64
C ASN A 268 13.33 -13.35 7.84
N ASN A 269 12.83 -12.15 7.55
CA ASN A 269 13.56 -11.14 6.76
C ASN A 269 14.22 -10.05 7.61
N ILE A 270 13.79 -9.82 8.84
CA ILE A 270 14.42 -8.86 9.77
C ILE A 270 15.88 -9.27 10.08
N ASP A 271 16.13 -10.56 10.29
CA ASP A 271 17.44 -11.07 10.73
C ASP A 271 18.45 -11.17 9.56
N LEU A 272 18.03 -10.97 8.34
CA LEU A 272 18.89 -11.05 7.16
C LEU A 272 19.89 -9.89 7.03
N LYS A 273 19.98 -8.97 8.02
CA LYS A 273 20.98 -7.87 8.16
C LYS A 273 21.54 -7.37 6.83
N LYS A 274 20.69 -7.20 5.86
CA LYS A 274 21.11 -6.51 4.66
C LYS A 274 21.02 -5.03 4.98
N GLN A 275 22.15 -4.41 5.25
CA GLN A 275 22.31 -2.98 4.98
C GLN A 275 22.07 -2.83 3.48
N GLU A 276 20.85 -2.69 3.10
CA GLU A 276 20.50 -2.49 1.71
C GLU A 276 20.94 -1.09 1.37
N ASN A 277 21.82 -0.98 0.39
CA ASN A 277 22.22 0.30 -0.17
C ASN A 277 20.99 0.88 -0.85
N ILE A 278 20.26 1.71 -0.14
CA ILE A 278 19.20 2.53 -0.73
C ILE A 278 19.86 3.37 -1.82
N ILE A 279 19.29 3.31 -3.01
CA ILE A 279 19.68 4.20 -4.10
C ILE A 279 18.86 5.47 -3.93
N GLU A 280 19.50 6.53 -3.48
CA GLU A 280 18.86 7.85 -3.34
C GLU A 280 18.24 8.26 -4.67
N PHE A 281 17.02 8.80 -4.58
CA PHE A 281 16.19 9.08 -5.74
C PHE A 281 16.41 10.48 -6.28
N PHE A 282 16.96 11.39 -5.47
CA PHE A 282 17.12 12.82 -5.74
C PHE A 282 18.54 13.29 -5.47
#